data_7e0ddda6726987f214aab1427e98f9ec
#
_entry.id   7e0ddda6726987f214aab1427e98f9ec
#
_cell.length_a   1.000
_cell.length_b   1.000
_cell.length_c   1.000
_cell.angle_alpha   90.00
_cell.angle_beta   90.00
_cell.angle_gamma   90.00
#
_symmetry.space_group_name_H-M   'P 1'
#
loop_
_entity.id
_entity.type
_entity.pdbx_description
1 polymer ?
#
loop_
_entity_poly.entity_id
_entity_poly.type
_entity_poly.pdbx_seq_one_letter_code
_entity_poly.pdbx_strand_id
1 'polypeptide(L)'
;LHSTSRRQRQMCIRDRFICCEYTHAMGNSCGGMHKYTDLTDTEPSYQGGFIWDYIDQSIYKKDRYGKEFQAYGGDFNDRPCDYNFSGNGIAYGGERDASPKMQDVKFNYQNISAKVEKDQVTIVNKNLFINTDTFDCFVVLAKDGKEVKEVPMETHVAPLSEETVSLPIPVQTLPGEYAVTVSFQLKEDTVWAKRGHEVAFGQGVYKVEAPAKAVKPARFEVIRSGHDFGVRGENFDVLFSYLNGGLASYRYGGVEMIQMIPRPNFWRAPVDNDNGSLMQMRCGQWKLASMYLSHKYPTGGHYPGMHIPEIEVLDDSAKITFTYAMPTTPATECKLSYQVYGDGSIRTTLTYDCLLYTSDAADD
;
A
#
# COMPACT_ATOMS: atom_id res chain seq x y z
N LEU A 1 22.44 -25.27 2.18
CA LEU A 1 21.44 -24.69 3.11
C LEU A 1 20.30 -25.69 3.49
N HIS A 2 19.99 -26.67 2.64
CA HIS A 2 18.92 -27.65 2.92
C HIS A 2 19.26 -28.77 3.91
N SER A 3 20.53 -29.02 4.23
CA SER A 3 20.90 -30.12 5.14
C SER A 3 20.85 -29.75 6.62
N THR A 4 20.99 -28.49 6.97
CA THR A 4 20.92 -27.99 8.37
C THR A 4 19.47 -27.85 8.84
N SER A 5 18.51 -27.58 7.96
CA SER A 5 17.10 -27.38 8.33
C SER A 5 16.41 -28.64 8.86
N ARG A 6 16.79 -29.85 8.43
CA ARG A 6 16.19 -31.09 8.94
C ARG A 6 16.65 -31.45 10.35
N ARG A 7 17.90 -31.21 10.71
CA ARG A 7 18.38 -31.40 12.08
C ARG A 7 17.83 -30.36 13.05
N GLN A 8 17.72 -29.13 12.60
CA GLN A 8 17.08 -28.05 13.36
C GLN A 8 15.58 -28.38 13.61
N ARG A 9 14.84 -28.86 12.60
CA ARG A 9 13.44 -29.29 12.80
C ARG A 9 13.25 -30.38 13.84
N GLN A 10 14.16 -31.34 13.96
CA GLN A 10 14.05 -32.39 14.97
C GLN A 10 14.44 -31.93 16.39
N MET A 11 15.31 -30.94 16.53
CA MET A 11 15.60 -30.31 17.82
C MET A 11 14.50 -29.37 18.27
N CYS A 12 13.79 -28.69 17.35
CA CYS A 12 12.74 -27.73 17.64
C CYS A 12 11.41 -28.33 18.10
N ILE A 13 11.20 -29.64 18.00
CA ILE A 13 9.93 -30.30 18.43
C ILE A 13 9.79 -30.34 19.97
N ARG A 14 10.85 -30.11 20.74
CA ARG A 14 10.83 -30.16 22.22
C ARG A 14 11.26 -28.87 22.90
N ASP A 15 11.83 -27.90 22.16
CA ASP A 15 12.39 -26.68 22.70
C ASP A 15 11.81 -25.42 22.02
N ARG A 16 12.27 -24.28 22.45
CA ARG A 16 11.85 -23.00 21.92
C ARG A 16 12.57 -22.69 20.61
N PHE A 17 11.84 -22.10 19.66
CA PHE A 17 12.37 -21.69 18.36
C PHE A 17 12.72 -20.21 18.35
N ILE A 18 13.92 -19.86 17.92
CA ILE A 18 14.36 -18.50 17.64
C ILE A 18 14.74 -18.42 16.17
N CYS A 19 14.15 -17.50 15.42
CA CYS A 19 14.51 -17.24 14.04
C CYS A 19 15.80 -16.43 14.01
N CYS A 20 16.91 -17.02 13.53
CA CYS A 20 18.21 -16.34 13.52
C CYS A 20 18.25 -15.17 12.53
N GLU A 21 17.38 -15.15 11.53
CA GLU A 21 17.32 -14.12 10.50
C GLU A 21 15.89 -14.06 9.94
N TYR A 22 15.28 -12.87 9.91
CA TYR A 22 14.00 -12.64 9.30
C TYR A 22 13.89 -11.21 8.76
N THR A 23 12.89 -10.94 7.93
CA THR A 23 12.61 -9.64 7.30
C THR A 23 13.87 -8.97 6.72
N HIS A 24 14.65 -9.73 5.92
CA HIS A 24 15.89 -9.24 5.31
C HIS A 24 15.69 -7.87 4.68
N ALA A 25 16.46 -6.88 5.15
CA ALA A 25 16.20 -5.47 4.88
C ALA A 25 16.95 -4.90 3.66
N MET A 26 17.43 -5.76 2.75
CA MET A 26 18.16 -5.32 1.56
C MET A 26 17.28 -4.48 0.63
N GLY A 27 17.76 -3.30 0.26
CA GLY A 27 17.09 -2.38 -0.65
C GLY A 27 15.69 -2.00 -0.17
N ASN A 28 14.69 -2.11 -1.01
CA ASN A 28 13.29 -1.82 -0.70
C ASN A 28 12.56 -3.07 -0.20
N SER A 29 12.96 -3.58 0.95
CA SER A 29 12.42 -4.78 1.57
C SER A 29 12.10 -4.57 3.06
N CYS A 30 12.16 -5.58 3.90
CA CYS A 30 11.76 -5.56 5.31
C CYS A 30 10.25 -5.49 5.53
N GLY A 31 9.44 -5.96 4.58
CA GLY A 31 7.98 -6.00 4.72
C GLY A 31 7.47 -7.23 5.43
N GLY A 32 6.19 -7.18 5.88
CA GLY A 32 5.51 -8.31 6.51
C GLY A 32 6.01 -8.64 7.92
N MET A 33 6.69 -7.72 8.59
CA MET A 33 7.28 -7.91 9.92
C MET A 33 6.25 -8.35 10.97
N HIS A 34 5.03 -7.82 10.91
CA HIS A 34 3.93 -8.19 11.81
C HIS A 34 3.69 -9.71 11.84
N LYS A 35 3.89 -10.43 10.72
CA LYS A 35 3.70 -11.87 10.67
C LYS A 35 4.67 -12.63 11.58
N TYR A 36 5.82 -12.07 11.87
CA TYR A 36 6.81 -12.63 12.79
C TYR A 36 6.60 -12.15 14.21
N THR A 37 6.29 -10.88 14.40
CA THR A 37 6.06 -10.33 15.74
C THR A 37 4.77 -10.86 16.36
N ASP A 38 3.70 -11.05 15.59
CA ASP A 38 2.45 -11.64 16.06
C ASP A 38 2.62 -13.09 16.52
N LEU A 39 3.57 -13.83 15.95
CA LEU A 39 3.88 -15.19 16.39
C LEU A 39 4.43 -15.23 17.83
N THR A 40 5.11 -14.18 18.27
CA THR A 40 5.61 -14.13 19.67
C THR A 40 4.48 -14.04 20.68
N ASP A 41 3.33 -13.56 20.27
CA ASP A 41 2.15 -13.43 21.13
C ASP A 41 1.23 -14.66 21.04
N THR A 42 1.27 -15.40 19.93
CA THR A 42 0.29 -16.43 19.61
C THR A 42 0.85 -17.86 19.62
N GLU A 43 2.16 -18.03 19.39
CA GLU A 43 2.80 -19.35 19.29
C GLU A 43 3.82 -19.58 20.43
N PRO A 44 3.49 -20.36 21.45
CA PRO A 44 4.35 -20.53 22.64
C PRO A 44 5.75 -21.08 22.36
N SER A 45 5.93 -21.81 21.26
CA SER A 45 7.23 -22.35 20.87
C SER A 45 8.11 -21.29 20.18
N TYR A 46 7.54 -20.20 19.66
CA TYR A 46 8.27 -19.15 18.96
C TYR A 46 8.70 -18.04 19.92
N GLN A 47 9.99 -17.80 20.06
CA GLN A 47 10.57 -16.85 21.00
C GLN A 47 11.02 -15.54 20.34
N GLY A 48 10.77 -15.36 19.04
CA GLY A 48 11.18 -14.20 18.29
C GLY A 48 12.31 -14.47 17.29
N GLY A 49 12.97 -13.41 16.85
CA GLY A 49 14.04 -13.49 15.86
C GLY A 49 14.80 -12.18 15.70
N PHE A 50 15.67 -12.13 14.72
CA PHE A 50 16.57 -11.02 14.46
C PHE A 50 16.39 -10.52 13.03
N ILE A 51 16.27 -9.19 12.85
CA ILE A 51 16.26 -8.57 11.54
C ILE A 51 17.67 -8.65 10.93
N TRP A 52 17.77 -9.06 9.68
CA TRP A 52 18.99 -8.89 8.92
C TRP A 52 18.87 -7.70 7.97
N ASP A 53 19.51 -6.54 8.21
CA ASP A 53 20.47 -6.29 9.27
C ASP A 53 20.14 -4.95 9.96
N TYR A 54 20.88 -4.58 11.02
CA TYR A 54 20.69 -3.31 11.70
C TYR A 54 21.26 -2.14 10.90
N ILE A 55 22.49 -2.25 10.39
CA ILE A 55 23.20 -1.17 9.69
C ILE A 55 23.73 -1.67 8.35
N ASP A 56 23.61 -0.85 7.31
CA ASP A 56 24.27 -1.12 6.04
C ASP A 56 25.78 -1.35 6.24
N GLN A 57 26.30 -2.39 5.60
CA GLN A 57 27.71 -2.77 5.67
C GLN A 57 28.55 -2.01 4.65
N SER A 58 28.31 -0.71 4.49
CA SER A 58 29.02 0.16 3.57
C SER A 58 30.16 0.91 4.27
N ILE A 59 31.13 1.38 3.51
CA ILE A 59 32.32 2.07 3.99
C ILE A 59 32.47 3.40 3.25
N TYR A 60 32.80 4.46 3.96
CA TYR A 60 33.05 5.76 3.33
C TYR A 60 34.22 5.70 2.36
N LYS A 61 34.01 6.20 1.15
CA LYS A 61 35.01 6.35 0.10
C LYS A 61 34.79 7.65 -0.65
N LYS A 62 35.82 8.22 -1.21
CA LYS A 62 35.71 9.37 -2.11
C LYS A 62 35.78 8.93 -3.56
N ASP A 63 34.91 9.48 -4.39
CA ASP A 63 34.95 9.31 -5.82
C ASP A 63 36.16 10.07 -6.46
N ARG A 64 36.31 9.95 -7.77
CA ARG A 64 37.37 10.65 -8.53
C ARG A 64 37.27 12.19 -8.49
N TYR A 65 36.14 12.74 -8.04
CA TYR A 65 35.94 14.17 -7.88
C TYR A 65 36.09 14.64 -6.44
N GLY A 66 36.42 13.73 -5.52
CA GLY A 66 36.58 14.00 -4.11
C GLY A 66 35.29 13.99 -3.31
N LYS A 67 34.11 13.66 -3.96
CA LYS A 67 32.81 13.53 -3.28
C LYS A 67 32.78 12.23 -2.49
N GLU A 68 32.42 12.32 -1.22
CA GLU A 68 32.22 11.17 -0.34
C GLU A 68 30.93 10.41 -0.64
N PHE A 69 30.99 9.10 -0.57
CA PHE A 69 29.84 8.21 -0.77
C PHE A 69 30.02 6.91 0.03
N GLN A 70 28.91 6.21 0.24
CA GLN A 70 28.88 4.88 0.84
C GLN A 70 29.25 3.83 -0.20
N ALA A 71 30.39 3.21 -0.05
CA ALA A 71 30.95 2.23 -0.98
C ALA A 71 30.70 0.79 -0.50
N TYR A 72 30.55 -0.12 -1.44
CA TYR A 72 30.40 -1.55 -1.20
C TYR A 72 31.12 -2.37 -2.25
N GLY A 73 30.96 -3.70 -2.28
CA GLY A 73 31.65 -4.60 -3.17
C GLY A 73 31.62 -4.18 -4.64
N GLY A 74 32.81 -4.15 -5.27
CA GLY A 74 33.05 -3.64 -6.61
C GLY A 74 33.63 -2.22 -6.64
N ASP A 75 33.32 -1.38 -5.66
CA ASP A 75 33.84 -0.01 -5.55
C ASP A 75 35.31 0.03 -5.16
N PHE A 76 35.83 -1.07 -4.63
CA PHE A 76 37.26 -1.23 -4.23
C PHE A 76 38.11 -1.97 -5.28
N ASN A 77 37.60 -2.08 -6.52
CA ASN A 77 38.20 -2.83 -7.62
C ASN A 77 38.26 -4.35 -7.38
N ASP A 78 37.51 -4.84 -6.44
CA ASP A 78 37.31 -6.26 -6.15
C ASP A 78 36.38 -6.90 -7.16
N ARG A 79 36.77 -8.05 -7.72
CA ARG A 79 35.99 -8.86 -8.65
C ARG A 79 36.36 -10.33 -8.52
N PRO A 80 35.37 -11.24 -8.39
CA PRO A 80 33.92 -11.01 -8.31
C PRO A 80 33.51 -10.28 -7.03
N CYS A 81 32.30 -9.70 -7.03
CA CYS A 81 31.71 -9.02 -5.86
C CYS A 81 30.21 -9.22 -5.83
N ASP A 82 29.60 -9.02 -4.66
CA ASP A 82 28.16 -9.18 -4.44
C ASP A 82 27.37 -7.86 -4.61
N TYR A 83 27.98 -6.85 -5.20
CA TYR A 83 27.38 -5.54 -5.50
C TYR A 83 26.71 -4.90 -4.27
N ASN A 84 25.43 -4.53 -4.40
CA ASN A 84 24.65 -3.88 -3.34
C ASN A 84 24.23 -4.81 -2.19
N PHE A 85 24.77 -6.00 -2.09
CA PHE A 85 24.40 -6.97 -1.05
C PHE A 85 24.72 -6.48 0.38
N SER A 86 25.57 -5.50 0.52
CA SER A 86 25.87 -4.81 1.79
C SER A 86 24.83 -3.75 2.18
N GLY A 87 23.90 -3.38 1.30
CA GLY A 87 22.83 -2.41 1.57
C GLY A 87 21.59 -3.06 2.22
N ASN A 88 21.77 -3.73 3.35
CA ASN A 88 20.78 -4.56 4.02
C ASN A 88 20.38 -4.08 5.43
N GLY A 89 20.73 -2.84 5.80
CA GLY A 89 20.41 -2.24 7.08
C GLY A 89 19.02 -1.62 7.16
N ILE A 90 18.45 -1.61 8.37
CA ILE A 90 17.32 -0.75 8.73
C ILE A 90 17.77 0.67 9.06
N ALA A 91 19.07 0.85 9.30
CA ALA A 91 19.76 2.13 9.33
C ALA A 91 20.80 2.19 8.22
N TYR A 92 21.02 3.39 7.67
CA TYR A 92 22.05 3.59 6.66
C TYR A 92 23.45 3.44 7.26
N GLY A 93 24.42 3.06 6.44
CA GLY A 93 25.84 3.07 6.81
C GLY A 93 26.32 4.48 7.17
N GLY A 94 27.51 4.56 7.77
CA GLY A 94 28.08 5.84 8.17
C GLY A 94 27.44 6.44 9.42
N GLU A 95 26.69 7.51 9.29
CA GLU A 95 26.07 8.22 10.42
C GLU A 95 24.92 7.45 11.09
N ARG A 96 24.52 6.33 10.53
CA ARG A 96 23.43 5.47 11.03
C ARG A 96 22.06 6.14 11.03
N ASP A 97 21.84 7.01 10.05
CA ASP A 97 20.52 7.60 9.84
C ASP A 97 19.46 6.52 9.63
N ALA A 98 18.28 6.75 10.20
CA ALA A 98 17.16 5.83 10.06
C ALA A 98 16.69 5.74 8.60
N SER A 99 16.63 4.53 8.05
CA SER A 99 15.98 4.34 6.75
C SER A 99 14.45 4.33 6.92
N PRO A 100 13.66 4.48 5.84
CA PRO A 100 12.19 4.40 5.92
C PRO A 100 11.66 3.12 6.57
N LYS A 101 12.40 2.02 6.51
CA LYS A 101 12.07 0.74 7.16
C LYS A 101 11.98 0.83 8.69
N MET A 102 12.69 1.80 9.28
CA MET A 102 12.70 2.00 10.74
C MET A 102 11.31 2.32 11.29
N GLN A 103 10.42 2.91 10.51
CA GLN A 103 9.03 3.16 10.92
C GLN A 103 8.26 1.86 11.13
N ASP A 104 8.46 0.89 10.26
CA ASP A 104 7.86 -0.45 10.38
C ASP A 104 8.41 -1.18 11.60
N VAL A 105 9.74 -1.09 11.84
CA VAL A 105 10.37 -1.66 13.04
C VAL A 105 9.81 -1.02 14.30
N LYS A 106 9.73 0.31 14.36
CA LYS A 106 9.16 1.04 15.50
C LYS A 106 7.75 0.55 15.83
N PHE A 107 6.88 0.45 14.84
CA PHE A 107 5.50 0.03 15.03
C PHE A 107 5.40 -1.43 15.50
N ASN A 108 6.15 -2.34 14.87
CA ASN A 108 6.06 -3.76 15.18
C ASN A 108 6.77 -4.15 16.50
N TYR A 109 7.72 -3.35 16.98
CA TYR A 109 8.48 -3.63 18.20
C TYR A 109 7.98 -2.88 19.44
N GLN A 110 6.91 -2.11 19.31
CA GLN A 110 6.32 -1.44 20.46
C GLN A 110 5.75 -2.44 21.48
N ASN A 111 5.95 -2.16 22.76
CA ASN A 111 5.47 -3.01 23.87
C ASN A 111 4.09 -2.61 24.39
N ILE A 112 3.47 -1.58 23.83
CA ILE A 112 2.09 -1.21 24.08
C ILE A 112 1.38 -1.21 22.74
N SER A 113 0.27 -1.92 22.64
CA SER A 113 -0.59 -1.91 21.48
C SER A 113 -1.90 -1.20 21.81
N ALA A 114 -2.35 -0.29 20.95
CA ALA A 114 -3.60 0.43 21.11
C ALA A 114 -4.51 0.17 19.91
N LYS A 115 -5.55 -0.62 20.10
CA LYS A 115 -6.59 -0.84 19.11
C LYS A 115 -7.66 0.22 19.29
N VAL A 116 -7.60 1.26 18.46
CA VAL A 116 -8.49 2.41 18.54
C VAL A 116 -9.76 2.16 17.72
N GLU A 117 -10.90 2.28 18.37
CA GLU A 117 -12.22 2.30 17.77
C GLU A 117 -12.80 3.72 17.80
N LYS A 118 -14.05 3.85 17.42
CA LYS A 118 -14.68 5.17 17.25
C LYS A 118 -14.78 6.01 18.54
N ASP A 119 -15.01 5.34 19.65
CA ASP A 119 -15.29 5.94 20.97
C ASP A 119 -14.51 5.29 22.11
N GLN A 120 -13.73 4.27 21.82
CA GLN A 120 -12.96 3.52 22.81
C GLN A 120 -11.62 3.06 22.25
N VAL A 121 -10.72 2.71 23.15
CA VAL A 121 -9.44 2.09 22.82
C VAL A 121 -9.21 0.87 23.71
N THR A 122 -8.80 -0.25 23.10
CA THR A 122 -8.28 -1.39 23.83
C THR A 122 -6.76 -1.28 23.85
N ILE A 123 -6.20 -1.12 25.05
CA ILE A 123 -4.77 -1.00 25.30
C ILE A 123 -4.26 -2.34 25.81
N VAL A 124 -3.29 -2.93 25.12
CA VAL A 124 -2.60 -4.15 25.52
C VAL A 124 -1.19 -3.79 25.96
N ASN A 125 -0.87 -4.00 27.22
CA ASN A 125 0.45 -3.76 27.76
C ASN A 125 1.28 -5.06 27.75
N LYS A 126 2.21 -5.17 26.83
CA LYS A 126 3.13 -6.32 26.68
C LYS A 126 4.40 -6.18 27.55
N ASN A 127 4.59 -5.07 28.24
CA ASN A 127 5.70 -4.92 29.18
C ASN A 127 5.60 -5.95 30.31
N LEU A 128 6.76 -6.45 30.75
CA LEU A 128 6.82 -7.47 31.81
C LEU A 128 6.72 -6.87 33.21
N PHE A 129 7.17 -5.61 33.41
CA PHE A 129 7.41 -5.07 34.74
C PHE A 129 6.88 -3.64 34.96
N ILE A 130 6.46 -2.94 33.90
CA ILE A 130 6.02 -1.55 33.97
C ILE A 130 4.57 -1.40 33.54
N ASN A 131 3.88 -0.53 34.25
CA ASN A 131 2.51 -0.13 33.97
C ASN A 131 2.47 0.96 32.90
N THR A 132 1.34 1.15 32.22
CA THR A 132 1.20 2.21 31.23
C THR A 132 1.22 3.63 31.81
N ASP A 133 0.94 3.80 33.10
CA ASP A 133 1.05 5.10 33.78
C ASP A 133 2.50 5.61 33.89
N THR A 134 3.50 4.81 33.57
CA THR A 134 4.89 5.22 33.38
C THR A 134 5.07 6.21 32.24
N PHE A 135 4.14 6.24 31.31
CA PHE A 135 4.15 7.09 30.11
C PHE A 135 3.08 8.18 30.19
N ASP A 136 3.32 9.31 29.54
CA ASP A 136 2.27 10.25 29.20
C ASP A 136 1.47 9.67 28.02
N CYS A 137 0.14 9.71 28.10
CA CYS A 137 -0.73 9.26 27.04
C CYS A 137 -1.54 10.42 26.49
N PHE A 138 -1.55 10.58 25.16
CA PHE A 138 -2.31 11.61 24.47
C PHE A 138 -3.23 10.98 23.41
N VAL A 139 -4.42 11.57 23.28
CA VAL A 139 -5.35 11.24 22.20
C VAL A 139 -5.41 12.42 21.24
N VAL A 140 -5.01 12.18 20.01
CA VAL A 140 -4.95 13.17 18.92
C VAL A 140 -6.07 12.89 17.94
N LEU A 141 -6.93 13.87 17.69
CA LEU A 141 -7.95 13.84 16.67
C LEU A 141 -7.49 14.62 15.45
N ALA A 142 -7.45 13.98 14.30
CA ALA A 142 -7.26 14.64 13.01
C ALA A 142 -8.55 14.54 12.18
N LYS A 143 -8.83 15.57 11.38
CA LYS A 143 -9.90 15.61 10.40
C LYS A 143 -9.32 15.91 9.02
N ASP A 144 -9.65 15.07 8.03
CA ASP A 144 -9.19 15.23 6.65
C ASP A 144 -7.66 15.44 6.57
N GLY A 145 -6.90 14.66 7.37
CA GLY A 145 -5.44 14.69 7.45
C GLY A 145 -4.84 15.85 8.26
N LYS A 146 -5.66 16.69 8.90
CA LYS A 146 -5.18 17.80 9.76
C LYS A 146 -5.54 17.57 11.21
N GLU A 147 -4.58 17.71 12.08
CA GLU A 147 -4.81 17.68 13.53
C GLU A 147 -5.74 18.84 13.93
N VAL A 148 -6.77 18.50 14.70
CA VAL A 148 -7.77 19.45 15.19
C VAL A 148 -7.85 19.52 16.71
N LYS A 149 -7.40 18.47 17.42
CA LYS A 149 -7.44 18.44 18.88
C LYS A 149 -6.46 17.40 19.43
N GLU A 150 -5.77 17.75 20.51
CA GLU A 150 -5.00 16.84 21.35
C GLU A 150 -5.51 16.92 22.78
N VAL A 151 -5.66 15.78 23.46
CA VAL A 151 -6.16 15.69 24.84
C VAL A 151 -5.34 14.65 25.60
N PRO A 152 -4.85 14.95 26.81
CA PRO A 152 -4.22 13.96 27.65
C PRO A 152 -5.25 12.91 28.11
N MET A 153 -4.79 11.68 28.26
CA MET A 153 -5.58 10.56 28.78
C MET A 153 -4.77 9.83 29.86
N GLU A 154 -5.36 9.59 31.01
CA GLU A 154 -4.74 8.75 32.02
C GLU A 154 -4.97 7.26 31.69
N THR A 155 -3.92 6.46 31.82
CA THR A 155 -3.99 5.01 31.61
C THR A 155 -3.29 4.28 32.75
N HIS A 156 -3.83 3.11 33.14
CA HIS A 156 -3.28 2.32 34.23
C HIS A 156 -3.39 0.82 33.93
N VAL A 157 -2.86 0.39 32.78
CA VAL A 157 -2.90 -1.01 32.39
C VAL A 157 -1.67 -1.74 32.93
N ALA A 158 -1.91 -2.74 33.79
CA ALA A 158 -0.85 -3.51 34.43
C ALA A 158 0.00 -4.30 33.41
N PRO A 159 1.22 -4.72 33.78
CA PRO A 159 2.04 -5.59 32.97
C PRO A 159 1.30 -6.84 32.52
N LEU A 160 1.50 -7.27 31.25
CA LEU A 160 0.90 -8.46 30.65
C LEU A 160 -0.63 -8.52 30.77
N SER A 161 -1.28 -7.34 30.69
CA SER A 161 -2.74 -7.24 30.73
C SER A 161 -3.29 -6.30 29.66
N GLU A 162 -4.60 -6.32 29.50
CA GLU A 162 -5.31 -5.42 28.60
C GLU A 162 -6.50 -4.76 29.28
N GLU A 163 -6.85 -3.58 28.81
CA GLU A 163 -8.00 -2.82 29.27
C GLU A 163 -8.63 -2.05 28.13
N THR A 164 -9.96 -2.01 28.08
CA THR A 164 -10.70 -1.16 27.14
C THR A 164 -11.24 0.05 27.90
N VAL A 165 -10.87 1.24 27.44
CA VAL A 165 -11.26 2.52 28.03
C VAL A 165 -11.92 3.42 27.01
N SER A 166 -12.83 4.28 27.47
CA SER A 166 -13.47 5.28 26.63
C SER A 166 -12.49 6.39 26.26
N LEU A 167 -12.55 6.85 25.03
CA LEU A 167 -11.73 7.97 24.57
C LEU A 167 -12.24 9.30 25.16
N PRO A 168 -11.35 10.21 25.56
CA PRO A 168 -11.73 11.53 26.13
C PRO A 168 -12.21 12.52 25.05
N ILE A 169 -12.34 12.08 23.81
CA ILE A 169 -12.81 12.86 22.68
C ILE A 169 -14.14 12.28 22.18
N PRO A 170 -15.21 13.08 22.11
CA PRO A 170 -16.50 12.58 21.63
C PRO A 170 -16.43 12.22 20.13
N VAL A 171 -17.21 11.24 19.74
CA VAL A 171 -17.40 10.88 18.31
C VAL A 171 -17.89 12.08 17.54
N GLN A 172 -17.23 12.35 16.42
CA GLN A 172 -17.56 13.47 15.56
C GLN A 172 -18.76 13.16 14.67
N THR A 173 -19.60 14.16 14.43
CA THR A 173 -20.84 14.04 13.64
C THR A 173 -20.83 14.86 12.36
N LEU A 174 -19.88 15.79 12.21
CA LEU A 174 -19.75 16.58 10.99
C LEU A 174 -19.11 15.71 9.88
N PRO A 175 -19.53 15.86 8.63
CA PRO A 175 -18.94 15.13 7.53
C PRO A 175 -17.42 15.33 7.41
N GLY A 176 -16.70 14.24 7.16
CA GLY A 176 -15.24 14.22 7.01
C GLY A 176 -14.66 12.85 7.37
N GLU A 177 -13.40 12.68 7.08
CA GLU A 177 -12.61 11.52 7.52
C GLU A 177 -11.87 11.89 8.81
N TYR A 178 -12.03 11.06 9.83
CA TYR A 178 -11.45 11.27 11.15
C TYR A 178 -10.46 10.18 11.48
N ALA A 179 -9.26 10.58 11.89
CA ALA A 179 -8.26 9.69 12.46
C ALA A 179 -8.09 10.04 13.96
N VAL A 180 -8.19 9.01 14.80
CA VAL A 180 -7.93 9.12 16.24
C VAL A 180 -6.68 8.32 16.53
N THR A 181 -5.65 8.99 17.03
CA THR A 181 -4.37 8.39 17.42
C THR A 181 -4.23 8.42 18.93
N VAL A 182 -3.89 7.28 19.53
CA VAL A 182 -3.50 7.19 20.94
C VAL A 182 -2.00 6.99 20.98
N SER A 183 -1.27 7.93 21.58
CA SER A 183 0.20 7.99 21.62
C SER A 183 0.71 7.91 23.05
N PHE A 184 1.70 7.06 23.30
CA PHE A 184 2.40 6.92 24.57
C PHE A 184 3.78 7.50 24.47
N GLN A 185 4.13 8.43 25.36
CA GLN A 185 5.36 9.21 25.30
C GLN A 185 6.13 9.15 26.62
N LEU A 186 7.46 9.28 26.54
CA LEU A 186 8.31 9.35 27.72
C LEU A 186 7.99 10.59 28.58
N LYS A 187 7.79 10.41 29.88
CA LYS A 187 7.58 11.49 30.86
C LYS A 187 8.85 12.28 31.18
N GLU A 188 10.01 11.63 31.02
CA GLU A 188 11.31 12.18 31.40
C GLU A 188 12.38 11.82 30.37
N ASP A 189 13.51 12.53 30.42
CA ASP A 189 14.69 12.20 29.65
C ASP A 189 15.27 10.85 30.07
N THR A 190 15.60 10.01 29.10
CA THR A 190 16.33 8.77 29.30
C THR A 190 17.71 8.84 28.65
N VAL A 191 18.54 7.80 28.81
CA VAL A 191 19.86 7.74 28.16
C VAL A 191 19.79 7.60 26.64
N TRP A 192 18.63 7.18 26.10
CA TRP A 192 18.45 6.88 24.68
C TRP A 192 17.44 7.80 23.98
N ALA A 193 16.57 8.51 24.72
CA ALA A 193 15.60 9.46 24.15
C ALA A 193 15.21 10.56 25.13
N LYS A 194 14.72 11.66 24.59
CA LYS A 194 14.23 12.80 25.35
C LYS A 194 12.78 12.62 25.76
N ARG A 195 12.36 13.34 26.81
CA ARG A 195 10.95 13.51 27.17
C ARG A 195 10.10 13.83 25.94
N GLY A 196 8.92 13.24 25.87
CA GLY A 196 8.00 13.39 24.74
C GLY A 196 8.31 12.46 23.56
N HIS A 197 9.36 11.62 23.64
CA HIS A 197 9.59 10.60 22.61
C HIS A 197 8.48 9.56 22.66
N GLU A 198 7.82 9.35 21.51
CA GLU A 198 6.76 8.36 21.36
C GLU A 198 7.31 6.94 21.34
N VAL A 199 6.93 6.15 22.33
CA VAL A 199 7.35 4.75 22.49
C VAL A 199 6.35 3.76 21.90
N ALA A 200 5.08 4.15 21.79
CA ALA A 200 4.05 3.34 21.18
C ALA A 200 2.87 4.21 20.75
N PHE A 201 2.15 3.76 19.74
CA PHE A 201 0.93 4.38 19.29
C PHE A 201 -0.03 3.38 18.64
N GLY A 202 -1.30 3.76 18.54
CA GLY A 202 -2.30 3.11 17.72
C GLY A 202 -3.23 4.12 17.11
N GLN A 203 -3.79 3.82 15.95
CA GLN A 203 -4.67 4.73 15.23
C GLN A 203 -5.92 4.00 14.72
N GLY A 204 -7.08 4.62 14.88
CA GLY A 204 -8.33 4.22 14.26
C GLY A 204 -8.84 5.31 13.32
N VAL A 205 -9.42 4.90 12.20
CA VAL A 205 -9.99 5.83 11.22
C VAL A 205 -11.46 5.53 11.03
N TYR A 206 -12.28 6.58 11.00
CA TYR A 206 -13.70 6.46 10.64
C TYR A 206 -14.14 7.64 9.78
N LYS A 207 -15.18 7.41 8.98
CA LYS A 207 -15.75 8.42 8.09
C LYS A 207 -17.16 8.76 8.51
N VAL A 208 -17.47 10.05 8.50
CA VAL A 208 -18.83 10.57 8.63
C VAL A 208 -19.25 11.04 7.25
N GLU A 209 -20.24 10.36 6.68
CA GLU A 209 -20.72 10.70 5.35
C GLU A 209 -21.51 12.01 5.37
N ALA A 210 -21.28 12.85 4.35
CA ALA A 210 -22.14 13.98 4.11
C ALA A 210 -23.53 13.46 3.71
N PRO A 211 -24.63 14.15 4.10
CA PRO A 211 -25.94 13.86 3.56
C PRO A 211 -25.82 13.83 2.03
N ALA A 212 -26.36 12.77 1.43
CA ALA A 212 -26.37 12.66 -0.02
C ALA A 212 -27.01 13.94 -0.59
N LYS A 213 -26.23 14.75 -1.32
CA LYS A 213 -26.82 15.84 -2.10
C LYS A 213 -27.81 15.19 -3.04
N ALA A 214 -29.08 15.60 -2.95
CA ALA A 214 -30.05 15.22 -3.96
C ALA A 214 -29.49 15.74 -5.30
N VAL A 215 -28.89 14.84 -6.06
CA VAL A 215 -28.41 15.14 -7.41
C VAL A 215 -29.69 15.36 -8.22
N LYS A 216 -29.99 16.61 -8.55
CA LYS A 216 -31.02 16.89 -9.54
C LYS A 216 -30.59 16.19 -10.82
N PRO A 217 -31.46 15.40 -11.48
CA PRO A 217 -31.08 14.80 -12.75
C PRO A 217 -30.65 15.93 -13.71
N ALA A 218 -29.35 16.06 -13.88
CA ALA A 218 -28.83 17.04 -14.82
C ALA A 218 -29.04 16.49 -16.22
N ARG A 219 -29.52 17.30 -17.14
CA ARG A 219 -29.74 16.91 -18.53
C ARG A 219 -28.38 16.74 -19.22
N PHE A 220 -28.26 15.67 -19.95
CA PHE A 220 -27.14 15.41 -20.83
C PHE A 220 -27.63 14.98 -22.22
N GLU A 221 -26.77 15.16 -23.20
CA GLU A 221 -26.99 14.79 -24.58
C GLU A 221 -25.99 13.69 -24.96
N VAL A 222 -26.46 12.67 -25.68
CA VAL A 222 -25.63 11.62 -26.26
C VAL A 222 -25.48 11.84 -27.74
N ILE A 223 -24.23 11.90 -28.21
CA ILE A 223 -23.89 12.10 -29.61
C ILE A 223 -23.18 10.83 -30.10
N ARG A 224 -23.69 10.23 -31.16
CA ARG A 224 -23.12 9.02 -31.77
C ARG A 224 -22.64 9.30 -33.18
N SER A 225 -21.41 8.90 -33.47
CA SER A 225 -20.87 8.88 -34.82
C SER A 225 -20.43 7.48 -35.20
N GLY A 226 -19.91 7.32 -36.42
CA GLY A 226 -19.33 6.04 -36.85
C GLY A 226 -18.00 5.69 -36.17
N HIS A 227 -17.37 6.65 -35.50
CA HIS A 227 -16.01 6.52 -34.94
C HIS A 227 -15.93 6.85 -33.46
N ASP A 228 -16.91 7.60 -32.94
CA ASP A 228 -16.87 8.22 -31.62
C ASP A 228 -18.23 8.15 -30.92
N PHE A 229 -18.20 8.21 -29.61
CA PHE A 229 -19.34 8.37 -28.74
C PHE A 229 -19.10 9.54 -27.80
N GLY A 230 -19.98 10.52 -27.82
CA GLY A 230 -19.91 11.72 -27.00
C GLY A 230 -21.03 11.78 -25.96
N VAL A 231 -20.74 12.32 -24.80
CA VAL A 231 -21.70 12.69 -23.75
C VAL A 231 -21.44 14.13 -23.37
N ARG A 232 -22.44 15.00 -23.54
CA ARG A 232 -22.33 16.43 -23.27
C ARG A 232 -23.38 16.88 -22.27
N GLY A 233 -22.96 17.66 -21.28
CA GLY A 233 -23.85 18.36 -20.34
C GLY A 233 -23.56 19.83 -20.29
N GLU A 234 -24.13 20.52 -19.32
CA GLU A 234 -24.02 21.99 -19.19
C GLU A 234 -22.56 22.45 -19.04
N ASN A 235 -21.77 21.74 -18.26
CA ASN A 235 -20.39 22.11 -17.90
C ASN A 235 -19.34 21.09 -18.32
N PHE A 236 -19.71 20.06 -19.08
CA PHE A 236 -18.78 19.00 -19.48
C PHE A 236 -19.03 18.50 -20.90
N ASP A 237 -17.97 17.99 -21.49
CA ASP A 237 -17.96 17.29 -22.78
C ASP A 237 -17.01 16.09 -22.69
N VAL A 238 -17.52 14.90 -22.94
CA VAL A 238 -16.78 13.64 -22.86
C VAL A 238 -16.80 12.98 -24.23
N LEU A 239 -15.65 12.56 -24.73
CA LEU A 239 -15.52 11.87 -26.01
C LEU A 239 -14.82 10.54 -25.84
N PHE A 240 -15.42 9.49 -26.35
CA PHE A 240 -14.85 8.14 -26.46
C PHE A 240 -14.56 7.82 -27.91
N SER A 241 -13.36 7.32 -28.19
CA SER A 241 -12.95 6.91 -29.53
C SER A 241 -13.06 5.39 -29.69
N TYR A 242 -13.82 4.93 -30.68
CA TYR A 242 -13.91 3.51 -31.02
C TYR A 242 -12.60 3.01 -31.60
N LEU A 243 -11.92 3.83 -32.39
CA LEU A 243 -10.64 3.47 -33.03
C LEU A 243 -9.54 3.30 -31.99
N ASN A 244 -9.43 4.23 -31.04
CA ASN A 244 -8.41 4.20 -30.01
C ASN A 244 -8.81 3.36 -28.78
N GLY A 245 -10.07 2.93 -28.71
CA GLY A 245 -10.59 2.05 -27.68
C GLY A 245 -10.55 2.64 -26.28
N GLY A 246 -11.17 3.83 -26.06
CA GLY A 246 -11.21 4.42 -24.74
C GLY A 246 -11.65 5.88 -24.69
N LEU A 247 -11.54 6.48 -23.51
CA LEU A 247 -11.84 7.87 -23.22
C LEU A 247 -10.79 8.78 -23.86
N ALA A 248 -11.15 9.46 -24.93
CA ALA A 248 -10.23 10.27 -25.75
C ALA A 248 -10.13 11.73 -25.28
N SER A 249 -11.21 12.28 -24.71
CA SER A 249 -11.24 13.63 -24.15
C SER A 249 -12.25 13.70 -23.02
N TYR A 250 -11.91 14.42 -21.97
CA TYR A 250 -12.81 14.77 -20.89
C TYR A 250 -12.60 16.24 -20.52
N ARG A 251 -13.51 17.09 -20.94
CA ARG A 251 -13.51 18.51 -20.60
C ARG A 251 -14.54 18.81 -19.51
N TYR A 252 -14.11 19.53 -18.49
CA TYR A 252 -14.97 20.03 -17.44
C TYR A 252 -14.69 21.53 -17.21
N GLY A 253 -15.73 22.36 -17.22
CA GLY A 253 -15.56 23.81 -17.14
C GLY A 253 -14.67 24.40 -18.24
N GLY A 254 -14.63 23.76 -19.42
CA GLY A 254 -13.78 24.16 -20.55
C GLY A 254 -12.32 23.69 -20.48
N VAL A 255 -11.91 23.03 -19.39
CA VAL A 255 -10.54 22.52 -19.18
C VAL A 255 -10.48 21.03 -19.54
N GLU A 256 -9.47 20.63 -20.33
CA GLU A 256 -9.17 19.22 -20.60
C GLU A 256 -8.58 18.55 -19.34
N MET A 257 -9.20 17.49 -18.87
CA MET A 257 -8.88 16.82 -17.62
C MET A 257 -7.91 15.64 -17.78
N ILE A 258 -7.68 15.18 -19.01
CA ILE A 258 -6.79 14.03 -19.30
C ILE A 258 -5.77 14.39 -20.38
N GLN A 259 -4.56 13.85 -20.27
CA GLN A 259 -3.51 14.03 -21.28
C GLN A 259 -3.48 12.93 -22.32
N MET A 260 -3.93 11.74 -21.93
CA MET A 260 -3.93 10.55 -22.79
C MET A 260 -5.08 9.63 -22.43
N ILE A 261 -5.42 8.74 -23.33
CA ILE A 261 -6.45 7.71 -23.11
C ILE A 261 -6.02 6.80 -21.94
N PRO A 262 -6.80 6.77 -20.84
CA PRO A 262 -6.54 5.82 -19.76
C PRO A 262 -6.62 4.37 -20.27
N ARG A 263 -5.65 3.55 -19.89
CA ARG A 263 -5.60 2.13 -20.25
C ARG A 263 -5.36 1.26 -19.03
N PRO A 264 -5.92 0.04 -19.00
CA PRO A 264 -5.60 -0.91 -17.94
C PRO A 264 -4.09 -1.17 -17.86
N ASN A 265 -3.54 -1.20 -16.66
CA ASN A 265 -2.14 -1.50 -16.41
C ASN A 265 -2.03 -2.58 -15.33
N PHE A 266 -1.33 -3.66 -15.64
CA PHE A 266 -1.11 -4.83 -14.78
C PHE A 266 0.36 -4.97 -14.37
N TRP A 267 1.17 -3.94 -14.57
CA TRP A 267 2.59 -3.96 -14.27
C TRP A 267 3.01 -2.72 -13.49
N ARG A 268 3.88 -2.91 -12.51
CA ARG A 268 4.58 -1.84 -11.80
C ARG A 268 6.08 -1.96 -11.99
N ALA A 269 6.82 -0.91 -11.68
CA ALA A 269 8.28 -0.99 -11.62
C ALA A 269 8.71 -2.03 -10.58
N PRO A 270 9.59 -2.99 -10.94
CA PRO A 270 10.11 -3.96 -10.00
C PRO A 270 10.92 -3.30 -8.90
N VAL A 271 10.79 -3.81 -7.68
CA VAL A 271 11.64 -3.48 -6.53
C VAL A 271 12.70 -4.57 -6.34
N ASP A 272 13.62 -4.39 -5.40
CA ASP A 272 14.73 -5.31 -5.19
C ASP A 272 14.27 -6.75 -4.88
N ASN A 273 13.22 -6.91 -4.09
CA ASN A 273 12.63 -8.23 -3.81
C ASN A 273 12.06 -8.90 -5.07
N ASP A 274 11.46 -8.12 -5.96
CA ASP A 274 10.97 -8.63 -7.24
C ASP A 274 12.14 -9.11 -8.11
N ASN A 275 13.24 -8.37 -8.10
CA ASN A 275 14.47 -8.73 -8.81
C ASN A 275 15.08 -10.02 -8.23
N GLY A 276 15.20 -10.09 -6.91
CA GLY A 276 15.71 -11.27 -6.20
C GLY A 276 14.87 -12.52 -6.41
N SER A 277 13.54 -12.38 -6.49
CA SER A 277 12.61 -13.47 -6.76
C SER A 277 12.42 -13.79 -8.24
N LEU A 278 13.13 -13.10 -9.14
CA LEU A 278 13.01 -13.22 -10.60
C LEU A 278 11.57 -12.99 -11.11
N MET A 279 10.83 -12.07 -10.47
CA MET A 279 9.45 -11.77 -10.84
C MET A 279 9.32 -11.40 -12.33
N GLN A 280 10.28 -10.69 -12.91
CA GLN A 280 10.28 -10.31 -14.31
C GLN A 280 10.32 -11.51 -15.25
N MET A 281 10.94 -12.61 -14.83
CA MET A 281 10.98 -13.86 -15.59
C MET A 281 9.68 -14.65 -15.44
N ARG A 282 9.15 -14.74 -14.22
CA ARG A 282 7.92 -15.51 -13.93
C ARG A 282 6.65 -14.79 -14.39
N CYS A 283 6.60 -13.47 -14.22
CA CYS A 283 5.41 -12.66 -14.42
C CYS A 283 5.52 -11.67 -15.59
N GLY A 284 6.56 -11.74 -16.41
CA GLY A 284 6.85 -10.78 -17.49
C GLY A 284 5.75 -10.65 -18.54
N GLN A 285 4.91 -11.67 -18.72
CA GLN A 285 3.73 -11.58 -19.60
C GLN A 285 2.78 -10.45 -19.21
N TRP A 286 2.68 -10.08 -17.93
CA TRP A 286 1.82 -8.99 -17.46
C TRP A 286 2.34 -7.61 -17.86
N LYS A 287 3.67 -7.46 -18.00
CA LYS A 287 4.28 -6.28 -18.60
C LYS A 287 3.88 -6.17 -20.07
N LEU A 288 3.99 -7.26 -20.81
CA LEU A 288 3.59 -7.29 -22.21
C LEU A 288 2.08 -7.07 -22.36
N ALA A 289 1.27 -7.65 -21.48
CA ALA A 289 -0.18 -7.43 -21.46
C ALA A 289 -0.52 -5.95 -21.27
N SER A 290 0.18 -5.25 -20.37
CA SER A 290 -0.02 -3.80 -20.13
C SER A 290 0.41 -2.94 -21.33
N MET A 291 1.45 -3.35 -22.07
CA MET A 291 1.99 -2.59 -23.20
C MET A 291 1.22 -2.83 -24.51
N TYR A 292 0.74 -4.05 -24.71
CA TYR A 292 0.20 -4.52 -26.00
C TYR A 292 -1.25 -4.99 -25.91
N LEU A 293 -1.98 -4.64 -24.84
CA LEU A 293 -3.40 -4.91 -24.81
C LEU A 293 -4.10 -4.19 -25.95
N SER A 294 -5.01 -4.88 -26.63
CA SER A 294 -5.77 -4.33 -27.74
C SER A 294 -7.26 -4.45 -27.46
N HIS A 295 -8.01 -3.39 -27.75
CA HIS A 295 -9.47 -3.49 -27.69
C HIS A 295 -9.97 -4.42 -28.79
N LYS A 296 -11.00 -5.20 -28.46
CA LYS A 296 -11.57 -6.18 -29.41
C LYS A 296 -12.27 -5.49 -30.56
N TYR A 297 -12.07 -6.05 -31.73
CA TYR A 297 -12.71 -5.62 -32.95
C TYR A 297 -13.82 -6.60 -33.37
N PRO A 298 -15.03 -6.13 -33.77
CA PRO A 298 -15.98 -7.01 -34.37
C PRO A 298 -15.44 -7.46 -35.73
N THR A 299 -15.50 -8.75 -35.96
CA THR A 299 -15.24 -9.32 -37.32
C THR A 299 -16.38 -8.91 -38.24
N GLY A 300 -16.09 -8.18 -39.32
CA GLY A 300 -17.04 -7.91 -40.41
C GLY A 300 -17.42 -6.46 -40.67
N GLY A 301 -16.78 -5.48 -40.03
CA GLY A 301 -16.99 -4.07 -40.33
C GLY A 301 -16.25 -3.60 -41.60
N HIS A 302 -16.76 -2.53 -42.23
CA HIS A 302 -16.18 -1.93 -43.44
C HIS A 302 -14.73 -1.39 -43.22
N TYR A 303 -14.33 -1.24 -41.97
CA TYR A 303 -12.96 -0.90 -41.56
C TYR A 303 -12.44 -1.98 -40.62
N PRO A 304 -11.48 -2.81 -41.07
CA PRO A 304 -10.79 -3.73 -40.19
C PRO A 304 -10.16 -2.92 -39.05
N GLY A 305 -10.51 -3.23 -37.83
CA GLY A 305 -9.93 -2.57 -36.68
C GLY A 305 -10.86 -1.63 -35.89
N MET A 306 -12.11 -1.46 -36.28
CA MET A 306 -13.05 -0.63 -35.52
C MET A 306 -13.98 -1.51 -34.67
N HIS A 307 -13.85 -1.40 -33.36
CA HIS A 307 -14.71 -2.06 -32.40
C HIS A 307 -15.75 -1.08 -31.88
N ILE A 308 -17.03 -1.42 -32.05
CA ILE A 308 -18.10 -0.67 -31.40
C ILE A 308 -18.27 -1.26 -30.00
N PRO A 309 -17.95 -0.48 -28.94
CA PRO A 309 -18.11 -0.94 -27.56
C PRO A 309 -19.60 -1.12 -27.21
N GLU A 310 -19.85 -1.84 -26.12
CA GLU A 310 -21.20 -1.94 -25.55
C GLU A 310 -21.61 -0.56 -25.01
N ILE A 311 -22.79 -0.05 -25.45
CA ILE A 311 -23.29 1.27 -25.04
C ILE A 311 -24.72 1.14 -24.51
N GLU A 312 -24.91 1.60 -23.28
CA GLU A 312 -26.19 1.71 -22.59
C GLU A 312 -26.47 3.18 -22.28
N VAL A 313 -27.65 3.67 -22.63
CA VAL A 313 -28.11 5.02 -22.24
C VAL A 313 -29.25 4.84 -21.25
N LEU A 314 -29.04 5.37 -20.04
CA LEU A 314 -29.97 5.34 -18.93
C LEU A 314 -30.59 6.74 -18.72
N ASP A 315 -31.55 6.86 -17.84
CA ASP A 315 -32.24 8.12 -17.58
C ASP A 315 -31.34 9.20 -16.96
N ASP A 316 -30.32 8.78 -16.20
CA ASP A 316 -29.41 9.65 -15.44
C ASP A 316 -27.94 9.58 -15.93
N SER A 317 -27.62 8.66 -16.84
CA SER A 317 -26.25 8.38 -17.23
C SER A 317 -26.14 7.69 -18.58
N ALA A 318 -24.94 7.71 -19.16
CA ALA A 318 -24.58 6.90 -20.31
C ALA A 318 -23.37 6.03 -19.97
N LYS A 319 -23.47 4.72 -20.24
CA LYS A 319 -22.39 3.76 -19.95
C LYS A 319 -21.82 3.22 -21.25
N ILE A 320 -20.49 3.20 -21.33
CA ILE A 320 -19.75 2.60 -22.44
C ILE A 320 -18.72 1.61 -21.90
N THR A 321 -18.63 0.43 -22.52
CA THR A 321 -17.74 -0.63 -22.07
C THR A 321 -16.85 -1.08 -23.22
N PHE A 322 -15.54 -1.00 -23.01
CA PHE A 322 -14.52 -1.52 -23.91
C PHE A 322 -14.02 -2.87 -23.39
N THR A 323 -13.90 -3.85 -24.28
CA THR A 323 -13.27 -5.14 -24.00
C THR A 323 -11.88 -5.15 -24.61
N TYR A 324 -10.87 -5.43 -23.81
CA TYR A 324 -9.48 -5.53 -24.25
C TYR A 324 -9.03 -6.99 -24.22
N ALA A 325 -8.45 -7.44 -25.34
CA ALA A 325 -7.73 -8.70 -25.40
C ALA A 325 -6.31 -8.49 -24.86
N MET A 326 -5.88 -9.36 -23.98
CA MET A 326 -4.55 -9.34 -23.39
C MET A 326 -3.69 -10.46 -23.97
N PRO A 327 -2.44 -10.17 -24.38
CA PRO A 327 -1.52 -11.17 -24.93
C PRO A 327 -0.88 -12.00 -23.79
N THR A 328 -1.71 -12.67 -23.01
CA THR A 328 -1.31 -13.61 -21.96
C THR A 328 -1.43 -15.05 -22.41
N THR A 329 -0.80 -16.00 -21.72
CA THR A 329 -0.94 -17.41 -21.95
C THR A 329 -1.45 -18.09 -20.68
N PRO A 330 -2.67 -18.66 -20.70
CA PRO A 330 -3.67 -18.58 -21.77
C PRO A 330 -4.16 -17.14 -22.04
N ALA A 331 -4.72 -16.90 -23.21
CA ALA A 331 -5.25 -15.59 -23.60
C ALA A 331 -6.41 -15.19 -22.68
N THR A 332 -6.39 -13.96 -22.21
CA THR A 332 -7.42 -13.40 -21.32
C THR A 332 -7.96 -12.07 -21.83
N GLU A 333 -8.97 -11.57 -21.15
CA GLU A 333 -9.62 -10.30 -21.47
C GLU A 333 -9.86 -9.50 -20.18
N CYS A 334 -9.89 -8.17 -20.32
CA CYS A 334 -10.46 -7.31 -19.30
C CYS A 334 -11.47 -6.34 -19.92
N LYS A 335 -12.41 -5.87 -19.10
CA LYS A 335 -13.43 -4.89 -19.49
C LYS A 335 -13.23 -3.60 -18.71
N LEU A 336 -13.24 -2.49 -19.43
CA LEU A 336 -13.17 -1.15 -18.83
C LEU A 336 -14.46 -0.41 -19.19
N SER A 337 -15.29 -0.15 -18.17
CA SER A 337 -16.55 0.56 -18.32
C SER A 337 -16.42 1.97 -17.78
N TYR A 338 -17.01 2.91 -18.49
CA TYR A 338 -17.17 4.30 -18.07
C TYR A 338 -18.66 4.62 -18.01
N GLN A 339 -19.15 5.03 -16.86
CA GLN A 339 -20.50 5.54 -16.68
C GLN A 339 -20.44 7.03 -16.43
N VAL A 340 -20.91 7.81 -17.40
CA VAL A 340 -20.93 9.28 -17.37
C VAL A 340 -22.29 9.74 -16.90
N TYR A 341 -22.33 10.47 -15.80
CA TYR A 341 -23.55 11.02 -15.22
C TYR A 341 -23.85 12.43 -15.75
N GLY A 342 -25.10 12.86 -15.60
CA GLY A 342 -25.54 14.18 -16.06
C GLY A 342 -24.84 15.39 -15.41
N ASP A 343 -24.21 15.21 -14.26
CA ASP A 343 -23.38 16.21 -13.59
C ASP A 343 -21.91 16.27 -14.08
N GLY A 344 -21.56 15.39 -15.02
CA GLY A 344 -20.21 15.26 -15.56
C GLY A 344 -19.30 14.32 -14.78
N SER A 345 -19.74 13.75 -13.67
CA SER A 345 -18.95 12.73 -12.98
C SER A 345 -18.88 11.44 -13.80
N ILE A 346 -17.73 10.76 -13.72
CA ILE A 346 -17.48 9.51 -14.45
C ILE A 346 -17.11 8.42 -13.46
N ARG A 347 -17.90 7.36 -13.39
CA ARG A 347 -17.52 6.13 -12.69
C ARG A 347 -16.77 5.22 -13.66
N THR A 348 -15.53 4.90 -13.33
CA THR A 348 -14.71 3.96 -14.09
C THR A 348 -14.63 2.64 -13.36
N THR A 349 -14.93 1.53 -14.08
CA THR A 349 -14.88 0.17 -13.52
C THR A 349 -14.03 -0.71 -14.41
N LEU A 350 -12.95 -1.26 -13.84
CA LEU A 350 -12.15 -2.30 -14.48
C LEU A 350 -12.59 -3.67 -13.95
N THR A 351 -13.00 -4.54 -14.86
CA THR A 351 -13.36 -5.93 -14.54
C THR A 351 -12.37 -6.87 -15.20
N TYR A 352 -11.78 -7.73 -14.39
CA TYR A 352 -10.85 -8.76 -14.83
C TYR A 352 -11.18 -10.08 -14.14
N ASP A 353 -11.26 -11.17 -14.90
CA ASP A 353 -11.47 -12.50 -14.36
C ASP A 353 -10.11 -13.17 -14.09
N CYS A 354 -9.81 -13.35 -12.82
CA CYS A 354 -8.51 -13.81 -12.30
C CYS A 354 -8.46 -15.35 -12.14
N LEU A 355 -9.33 -16.12 -12.80
CA LEU A 355 -9.41 -17.58 -12.64
C LEU A 355 -8.12 -18.34 -13.00
N LEU A 356 -7.10 -17.67 -13.52
CA LEU A 356 -5.82 -18.27 -13.92
C LEU A 356 -4.74 -18.26 -12.84
N TYR A 357 -4.99 -17.65 -11.67
CA TYR A 357 -3.96 -17.45 -10.63
C TYR A 357 -4.13 -18.33 -9.38
N THR A 358 -5.16 -19.17 -9.34
CA THR A 358 -5.50 -19.93 -8.13
C THR A 358 -4.79 -21.26 -7.99
N SER A 359 -3.98 -21.69 -8.97
CA SER A 359 -3.33 -23.01 -8.89
C SER A 359 -1.87 -23.00 -8.46
N ASP A 360 -1.15 -21.85 -8.52
CA ASP A 360 0.31 -21.83 -8.29
C ASP A 360 0.78 -20.98 -7.11
N ALA A 361 -0.11 -20.29 -6.42
CA ALA A 361 0.30 -19.43 -5.29
C ALA A 361 0.13 -20.09 -3.91
N ALA A 362 -0.35 -21.31 -3.85
CA ALA A 362 -0.63 -22.01 -2.60
C ALA A 362 0.31 -23.20 -2.29
N ASP A 363 1.21 -23.55 -3.20
CA ASP A 363 2.05 -24.75 -3.08
C ASP A 363 3.57 -24.50 -3.02
N ASP A 364 4.04 -23.24 -2.81
CA ASP A 364 5.47 -22.93 -2.60
C ASP A 364 5.73 -22.29 -1.23
#